data_2cf95093fcc8cd3dbfd77ff36e513e8a
#
_entry.id   2cf95093fcc8cd3dbfd77ff36e513e8a
#
_cell.length_a   1.000
_cell.length_b   1.000
_cell.length_c   1.000
_cell.angle_alpha   90.00
_cell.angle_beta   90.00
_cell.angle_gamma   90.00
#
_symmetry.space_group_name_H-M   'P 1'
#
loop_
_entity.id
_entity.type
_entity.pdbx_description
1 polymer ?
#
loop_
_entity_poly.entity_id
_entity_poly.type
_entity_poly.pdbx_seq_one_letter_code
_entity_poly.pdbx_strand_id
1 'polypeptide(L)'
;MNIQDLRTTVPALFQTEKLSKLSDRYTVVPTIDVVEKFIDNGWQVSSAKQVGKTAFAKHQVRLRNAELPQVGDSLLEAVITNSHNGSSTLQVGAGLFRLVCSNGLTVPVSTFGDMKQTHLNLSMSDVEMITEQFVINTPKIQKSVTRMMEVTMDTERKIDFVSKAVGIRWKNTEDISTLT
;
A
#
# COMPACT_ATOMS: atom_id res chain seq x y z
N MET A 1 6.10 -15.25 -3.15
CA MET A 1 5.26 -15.74 -4.27
C MET A 1 6.01 -15.49 -5.57
N ASN A 2 6.03 -16.45 -6.49
CA ASN A 2 6.59 -16.26 -7.82
C ASN A 2 5.53 -15.72 -8.81
N ILE A 3 5.95 -15.29 -10.00
CA ILE A 3 5.05 -14.71 -11.03
C ILE A 3 3.98 -15.71 -11.49
N GLN A 4 4.31 -17.01 -11.54
CA GLN A 4 3.35 -18.04 -11.94
C GLN A 4 2.24 -18.21 -10.89
N ASP A 5 2.60 -18.16 -9.60
CA ASP A 5 1.61 -18.17 -8.51
C ASP A 5 0.67 -16.96 -8.60
N LEU A 6 1.22 -15.78 -8.94
CA LEU A 6 0.44 -14.55 -9.12
C LEU A 6 -0.58 -14.67 -10.25
N ARG A 7 -0.22 -15.28 -11.38
CA ARG A 7 -1.14 -15.50 -12.52
C ARG A 7 -2.38 -16.29 -12.12
N THR A 8 -2.19 -17.27 -11.25
CA THR A 8 -3.28 -18.13 -10.77
C THR A 8 -4.11 -17.45 -9.69
N THR A 9 -3.43 -16.76 -8.76
CA THR A 9 -4.07 -16.22 -7.55
C THR A 9 -4.71 -14.85 -7.78
N VAL A 10 -4.07 -14.01 -8.59
CA VAL A 10 -4.48 -12.61 -8.84
C VAL A 10 -4.38 -12.28 -10.34
N PRO A 11 -5.21 -12.89 -11.20
CA PRO A 11 -5.17 -12.64 -12.65
C PRO A 11 -5.37 -11.17 -13.03
N ALA A 12 -6.00 -10.37 -12.17
CA ALA A 12 -6.18 -8.94 -12.39
C ALA A 12 -4.85 -8.16 -12.51
N LEU A 13 -3.73 -8.68 -11.98
CA LEU A 13 -2.40 -8.04 -12.13
C LEU A 13 -1.94 -7.97 -13.59
N PHE A 14 -2.35 -8.95 -14.40
CA PHE A 14 -1.89 -9.17 -15.77
C PHE A 14 -2.84 -8.60 -16.82
N GLN A 15 -3.90 -7.88 -16.41
CA GLN A 15 -4.88 -7.35 -17.34
C GLN A 15 -4.29 -6.20 -18.15
N THR A 16 -4.37 -6.31 -19.47
CA THR A 16 -3.87 -5.34 -20.45
C THR A 16 -4.98 -4.57 -21.15
N GLU A 17 -6.24 -4.99 -20.99
CA GLU A 17 -7.39 -4.37 -21.64
C GLU A 17 -8.23 -3.61 -20.62
N LYS A 18 -8.85 -2.51 -21.06
CA LYS A 18 -9.84 -1.79 -20.25
C LYS A 18 -11.22 -2.45 -20.33
N LEU A 19 -12.00 -2.30 -19.28
CA LEU A 19 -13.41 -2.68 -19.33
C LEU A 19 -14.14 -1.78 -20.33
N SER A 20 -14.99 -2.35 -21.20
CA SER A 20 -15.65 -1.65 -22.32
C SER A 20 -16.46 -0.40 -21.93
N LYS A 21 -16.95 -0.35 -20.69
CA LYS A 21 -17.70 0.80 -20.14
C LYS A 21 -16.83 2.00 -19.74
N LEU A 22 -15.51 1.86 -19.75
CA LEU A 22 -14.60 2.94 -19.37
C LEU A 22 -14.31 3.85 -20.57
N SER A 23 -14.06 5.13 -20.28
CA SER A 23 -13.80 6.15 -21.31
C SER A 23 -12.55 5.85 -22.13
N ASP A 24 -12.43 6.47 -23.30
CA ASP A 24 -11.25 6.32 -24.17
C ASP A 24 -9.98 6.95 -23.57
N ARG A 25 -10.13 7.88 -22.64
CA ARG A 25 -9.02 8.46 -21.88
C ARG A 25 -8.50 7.56 -20.77
N TYR A 26 -9.17 6.44 -20.49
CA TYR A 26 -8.72 5.50 -19.48
C TYR A 26 -7.54 4.68 -20.01
N THR A 27 -6.39 4.82 -19.41
CA THR A 27 -5.19 4.04 -19.73
C THR A 27 -5.09 2.86 -18.75
N VAL A 28 -4.95 1.66 -19.29
CA VAL A 28 -4.63 0.47 -18.51
C VAL A 28 -3.13 0.44 -18.29
N VAL A 29 -2.73 0.33 -17.02
CA VAL A 29 -1.36 -0.03 -16.64
C VAL A 29 -1.44 -1.40 -16.01
N PRO A 30 -0.88 -2.44 -16.65
CA PRO A 30 -0.80 -3.77 -16.05
C PRO A 30 -0.04 -3.65 -14.73
N THR A 31 -0.65 -4.10 -13.65
CA THR A 31 -0.03 -3.93 -12.32
C THR A 31 1.23 -4.77 -12.19
N ILE A 32 1.33 -5.83 -13.00
CA ILE A 32 2.53 -6.65 -13.04
C ILE A 32 3.77 -5.86 -13.45
N ASP A 33 3.63 -4.90 -14.38
CA ASP A 33 4.76 -4.07 -14.82
C ASP A 33 5.31 -3.21 -13.67
N VAL A 34 4.41 -2.72 -12.80
CA VAL A 34 4.80 -2.01 -11.57
C VAL A 34 5.49 -2.95 -10.59
N VAL A 35 4.94 -4.16 -10.41
CA VAL A 35 5.52 -5.18 -9.53
C VAL A 35 6.91 -5.59 -9.99
N GLU A 36 7.12 -5.79 -11.29
CA GLU A 36 8.42 -6.15 -11.86
C GLU A 36 9.47 -5.05 -11.62
N LYS A 37 9.11 -3.78 -11.73
CA LYS A 37 10.01 -2.66 -11.37
C LYS A 37 10.46 -2.73 -9.91
N PHE A 38 9.58 -3.09 -8.98
CA PHE A 38 9.97 -3.33 -7.59
C PHE A 38 10.90 -4.53 -7.45
N ILE A 39 10.62 -5.63 -8.17
CA ILE A 39 11.46 -6.83 -8.15
C ILE A 39 12.88 -6.52 -8.65
N ASP A 40 13.00 -5.73 -9.73
CA ASP A 40 14.28 -5.28 -10.29
C ASP A 40 15.09 -4.41 -9.28
N ASN A 41 14.39 -3.78 -8.32
CA ASN A 41 15.00 -3.02 -7.22
C ASN A 41 15.13 -3.84 -5.91
N GLY A 42 15.16 -5.17 -5.98
CA GLY A 42 15.43 -6.05 -4.84
C GLY A 42 14.22 -6.35 -3.95
N TRP A 43 13.01 -5.98 -4.38
CA TRP A 43 11.79 -6.31 -3.64
C TRP A 43 11.24 -7.69 -4.03
N GLN A 44 10.56 -8.34 -3.11
CA GLN A 44 9.94 -9.66 -3.32
C GLN A 44 8.47 -9.62 -2.92
N VAL A 45 7.61 -10.28 -3.70
CA VAL A 45 6.18 -10.36 -3.37
C VAL A 45 5.97 -11.18 -2.10
N SER A 46 5.47 -10.52 -1.07
CA SER A 46 5.13 -11.13 0.22
C SER A 46 3.68 -11.64 0.24
N SER A 47 2.76 -10.90 -0.39
CA SER A 47 1.34 -11.26 -0.45
C SER A 47 0.67 -10.57 -1.64
N ALA A 48 -0.31 -11.24 -2.23
CA ALA A 48 -1.18 -10.65 -3.24
C ALA A 48 -2.61 -11.14 -3.07
N LYS A 49 -3.58 -10.27 -3.35
CA LYS A 49 -5.02 -10.58 -3.27
C LYS A 49 -5.82 -9.72 -4.24
N GLN A 50 -6.97 -10.24 -4.68
CA GLN A 50 -7.97 -9.47 -5.41
C GLN A 50 -9.36 -9.63 -4.79
N VAL A 51 -10.22 -8.66 -5.01
CA VAL A 51 -11.61 -8.65 -4.54
C VAL A 51 -12.52 -9.07 -5.67
N GLY A 52 -12.96 -10.32 -5.63
CA GLY A 52 -13.78 -10.92 -6.70
C GLY A 52 -12.96 -11.73 -7.70
N LYS A 53 -13.66 -12.30 -8.70
CA LYS A 53 -13.09 -13.31 -9.62
C LYS A 53 -12.72 -12.76 -10.99
N THR A 54 -13.05 -11.50 -11.29
CA THR A 54 -12.83 -10.92 -12.62
C THR A 54 -11.39 -10.43 -12.79
N ALA A 55 -10.87 -10.48 -14.00
CA ALA A 55 -9.55 -9.92 -14.33
C ALA A 55 -9.48 -8.39 -14.22
N PHE A 56 -10.62 -7.70 -14.03
CA PHE A 56 -10.70 -6.25 -13.84
C PHE A 56 -10.83 -5.84 -12.36
N ALA A 57 -10.86 -6.82 -11.46
CA ALA A 57 -11.13 -6.62 -10.05
C ALA A 57 -10.09 -5.73 -9.36
N LYS A 58 -10.52 -5.03 -8.30
CA LYS A 58 -9.59 -4.36 -7.40
C LYS A 58 -8.66 -5.39 -6.76
N HIS A 59 -7.38 -5.09 -6.78
CA HIS A 59 -6.35 -5.98 -6.27
C HIS A 59 -5.28 -5.21 -5.51
N GLN A 60 -4.52 -5.93 -4.71
CA GLN A 60 -3.44 -5.40 -3.89
C GLN A 60 -2.27 -6.39 -3.89
N VAL A 61 -1.07 -5.85 -4.04
CA VAL A 61 0.18 -6.58 -3.87
C VAL A 61 0.99 -5.93 -2.76
N ARG A 62 1.58 -6.75 -1.90
CA ARG A 62 2.55 -6.33 -0.91
C ARG A 62 3.91 -6.86 -1.30
N LEU A 63 4.91 -6.00 -1.24
CA LEU A 63 6.30 -6.37 -1.56
C LEU A 63 7.19 -6.01 -0.38
N ARG A 64 8.16 -6.87 -0.13
CA ARG A 64 9.15 -6.75 0.96
C ARG A 64 10.55 -6.68 0.37
N ASN A 65 11.38 -5.83 0.91
CA ASN A 65 12.80 -5.82 0.62
C ASN A 65 13.58 -6.35 1.84
N ALA A 66 14.36 -7.40 1.64
CA ALA A 66 15.11 -8.07 2.69
C ALA A 66 16.28 -7.22 3.23
N GLU A 67 16.73 -6.23 2.46
CA GLU A 67 17.81 -5.31 2.87
C GLU A 67 17.31 -4.24 3.85
N LEU A 68 15.98 -4.05 3.93
CA LEU A 68 15.40 -3.10 4.87
C LEU A 68 15.36 -3.72 6.28
N PRO A 69 15.92 -3.03 7.28
CA PRO A 69 15.91 -3.53 8.65
C PRO A 69 14.47 -3.60 9.18
N GLN A 70 14.26 -4.59 10.01
CA GLN A 70 13.05 -4.74 10.80
C GLN A 70 12.95 -3.62 11.84
N VAL A 71 11.76 -3.09 12.05
CA VAL A 71 11.48 -2.06 13.04
C VAL A 71 10.60 -2.70 14.13
N GLY A 72 11.22 -3.06 15.26
CA GLY A 72 10.57 -3.89 16.29
C GLY A 72 10.19 -5.25 15.71
N ASP A 73 8.96 -5.65 15.86
CA ASP A 73 8.38 -6.88 15.30
C ASP A 73 7.68 -6.66 13.94
N SER A 74 7.91 -5.52 13.30
CA SER A 74 7.23 -5.12 12.06
C SER A 74 8.19 -4.94 10.90
N LEU A 75 7.74 -5.28 9.71
CA LEU A 75 8.44 -5.08 8.45
C LEU A 75 7.78 -3.97 7.64
N LEU A 76 8.62 -3.13 7.04
CA LEU A 76 8.18 -2.15 6.07
C LEU A 76 7.95 -2.86 4.73
N GLU A 77 6.76 -2.73 4.19
CA GLU A 77 6.39 -3.27 2.88
C GLU A 77 5.86 -2.17 1.95
N ALA A 78 6.16 -2.29 0.68
CA ALA A 78 5.47 -1.54 -0.36
C ALA A 78 4.09 -2.17 -0.57
N VAL A 79 3.07 -1.33 -0.71
CA VAL A 79 1.68 -1.75 -0.95
C VAL A 79 1.22 -1.12 -2.25
N ILE A 80 1.01 -1.94 -3.27
CA ILE A 80 0.46 -1.51 -4.55
C ILE A 80 -1.02 -1.90 -4.57
N THR A 81 -1.88 -0.92 -4.82
CA THR A 81 -3.33 -1.15 -5.01
C THR A 81 -3.74 -0.61 -6.36
N ASN A 82 -4.52 -1.38 -7.12
CA ASN A 82 -5.01 -0.97 -8.42
C ASN A 82 -6.37 -1.63 -8.74
N SER A 83 -7.03 -1.18 -9.81
CA SER A 83 -8.17 -1.85 -10.46
C SER A 83 -8.23 -1.50 -11.93
N HIS A 84 -8.82 -2.38 -12.75
CA HIS A 84 -9.01 -2.14 -14.18
C HIS A 84 -10.50 -1.93 -14.54
N ASN A 85 -11.36 -1.75 -13.54
CA ASN A 85 -12.79 -1.46 -13.68
C ASN A 85 -13.19 -0.03 -13.28
N GLY A 86 -12.21 0.84 -13.01
CA GLY A 86 -12.42 2.22 -12.58
C GLY A 86 -12.77 2.40 -11.11
N SER A 87 -12.78 1.34 -10.28
CA SER A 87 -13.14 1.43 -8.85
C SER A 87 -12.00 1.92 -7.96
N SER A 88 -10.77 1.93 -8.45
CA SER A 88 -9.59 2.41 -7.72
C SER A 88 -8.57 3.01 -8.67
N THR A 89 -7.85 4.03 -8.21
CA THR A 89 -6.64 4.55 -8.86
C THR A 89 -5.46 3.62 -8.61
N LEU A 90 -4.40 3.73 -9.41
CA LEU A 90 -3.11 3.14 -9.08
C LEU A 90 -2.54 3.88 -7.86
N GLN A 91 -2.21 3.14 -6.83
CA GLN A 91 -1.65 3.67 -5.59
C GLN A 91 -0.45 2.83 -5.18
N VAL A 92 0.64 3.50 -4.85
CA VAL A 92 1.83 2.89 -4.25
C VAL A 92 2.02 3.54 -2.88
N GLY A 93 2.09 2.73 -1.85
CA GLY A 93 2.19 3.21 -0.48
C GLY A 93 3.13 2.37 0.37
N ALA A 94 3.46 2.87 1.55
CA ALA A 94 4.17 2.11 2.57
C ALA A 94 3.20 1.53 3.60
N GLY A 95 3.45 0.31 4.02
CA GLY A 95 2.73 -0.34 5.12
C GLY A 95 3.69 -0.97 6.09
N LEU A 96 3.36 -0.92 7.39
CA LEU A 96 4.04 -1.67 8.43
C LEU A 96 3.23 -2.92 8.73
N PHE A 97 3.86 -4.07 8.60
CA PHE A 97 3.20 -5.35 8.82
C PHE A 97 3.97 -6.17 9.86
N ARG A 98 3.26 -6.66 10.89
CA ARG A 98 3.82 -7.62 11.81
C ARG A 98 4.00 -8.97 11.13
N LEU A 99 5.09 -9.66 11.46
CA LEU A 99 5.38 -11.00 10.95
C LEU A 99 4.28 -12.04 11.31
N VAL A 100 3.55 -11.80 12.41
CA VAL A 100 2.57 -12.73 12.98
C VAL A 100 1.12 -12.30 12.71
N CYS A 101 0.89 -11.12 12.15
CA CYS A 101 -0.46 -10.58 11.96
C CYS A 101 -0.70 -10.16 10.51
N SER A 102 -1.86 -10.56 9.98
CA SER A 102 -2.33 -10.13 8.65
C SER A 102 -2.79 -8.66 8.62
N ASN A 103 -3.03 -8.07 9.80
CA ASN A 103 -3.43 -6.67 9.94
C ASN A 103 -2.17 -5.79 10.01
N GLY A 104 -1.94 -4.99 8.99
CA GLY A 104 -0.83 -4.05 8.94
C GLY A 104 -1.30 -2.62 9.20
N LEU A 105 -0.45 -1.82 9.84
CA LEU A 105 -0.61 -0.38 9.88
C LEU A 105 -0.20 0.18 8.52
N THR A 106 -1.15 0.73 7.77
CA THR A 106 -0.85 1.43 6.52
C THR A 106 -0.48 2.87 6.84
N VAL A 107 0.75 3.25 6.52
CA VAL A 107 1.20 4.64 6.62
C VAL A 107 0.85 5.34 5.31
N PRO A 108 0.05 6.42 5.33
CA PRO A 108 -0.26 7.16 4.11
C PRO A 108 1.01 7.71 3.49
N VAL A 109 1.25 7.39 2.23
CA VAL A 109 2.43 7.88 1.50
C VAL A 109 2.36 9.38 1.23
N SER A 110 1.19 9.99 1.35
CA SER A 110 1.00 11.44 1.31
C SER A 110 1.91 12.20 2.30
N THR A 111 2.40 11.55 3.34
CA THR A 111 3.41 12.10 4.24
C THR A 111 4.79 12.26 3.56
N PHE A 112 5.03 11.53 2.47
CA PHE A 112 6.32 11.46 1.76
C PHE A 112 6.22 11.81 0.26
N GLY A 113 5.07 12.30 -0.19
CA GLY A 113 4.74 12.60 -1.58
C GLY A 113 3.45 11.91 -2.02
N ASP A 114 2.73 12.51 -2.94
CA ASP A 114 1.49 11.91 -3.47
C ASP A 114 1.85 10.87 -4.54
N MET A 115 1.68 9.60 -4.22
CA MET A 115 1.92 8.47 -5.12
C MET A 115 0.61 7.82 -5.58
N LYS A 116 -0.43 8.62 -5.75
CA LYS A 116 -1.68 8.22 -6.35
C LYS A 116 -1.77 8.78 -7.75
N GLN A 117 -2.00 7.92 -8.72
CA GLN A 117 -2.23 8.31 -10.10
C GLN A 117 -3.58 7.81 -10.59
N THR A 118 -4.32 8.72 -11.23
CA THR A 118 -5.55 8.36 -11.94
C THR A 118 -5.18 7.65 -13.24
N HIS A 119 -6.06 6.76 -13.70
CA HIS A 119 -5.89 6.08 -14.99
C HIS A 119 -6.17 6.98 -16.21
N LEU A 120 -6.40 8.28 -16.02
CA LEU A 120 -6.68 9.19 -17.11
C LEU A 120 -5.36 9.70 -17.68
N ASN A 121 -5.06 9.32 -18.92
CA ASN A 121 -3.82 9.67 -19.66
C ASN A 121 -2.54 9.28 -18.89
N LEU A 122 -2.58 8.23 -18.09
CA LEU A 122 -1.43 7.71 -17.36
C LEU A 122 -0.43 7.12 -18.34
N SER A 123 0.85 7.49 -18.21
CA SER A 123 1.95 6.95 -19.01
C SER A 123 2.81 5.97 -18.21
N MET A 124 3.59 5.14 -18.90
CA MET A 124 4.57 4.26 -18.23
C MET A 124 5.66 5.06 -17.52
N SER A 125 6.04 6.24 -18.03
CA SER A 125 6.99 7.13 -17.36
C SER A 125 6.45 7.66 -16.03
N ASP A 126 5.14 7.90 -15.90
CA ASP A 126 4.53 8.26 -14.61
C ASP A 126 4.63 7.11 -13.61
N VAL A 127 4.45 5.87 -14.07
CA VAL A 127 4.57 4.67 -13.26
C VAL A 127 6.00 4.46 -12.78
N GLU A 128 6.98 4.65 -13.66
CA GLU A 128 8.40 4.57 -13.32
C GLU A 128 8.76 5.63 -12.28
N MET A 129 8.35 6.87 -12.49
CA MET A 129 8.58 7.97 -11.56
C MET A 129 8.01 7.68 -10.16
N ILE A 130 6.79 7.14 -10.07
CA ILE A 130 6.17 6.76 -8.78
C ILE A 130 7.01 5.69 -8.07
N THR A 131 7.45 4.67 -8.82
CA THR A 131 8.24 3.57 -8.28
C THR A 131 9.61 4.06 -7.77
N GLU A 132 10.30 4.86 -8.57
CA GLU A 132 11.57 5.47 -8.18
C GLU A 132 11.44 6.37 -6.97
N GLN A 133 10.42 7.24 -6.94
CA GLN A 133 10.15 8.11 -5.79
C GLN A 133 9.87 7.31 -4.52
N PHE A 134 9.16 6.19 -4.63
CA PHE A 134 8.95 5.30 -3.49
C PHE A 134 10.28 4.74 -2.97
N VAL A 135 11.11 4.19 -3.85
CA VAL A 135 12.42 3.60 -3.49
C VAL A 135 13.32 4.67 -2.84
N ILE A 136 13.42 5.86 -3.44
CA ILE A 136 14.22 6.98 -2.91
C ILE A 136 13.73 7.44 -1.53
N ASN A 137 12.41 7.40 -1.28
CA ASN A 137 11.82 7.84 -0.01
C ASN A 137 11.79 6.74 1.07
N THR A 138 12.00 5.48 0.72
CA THR A 138 12.00 4.35 1.67
C THR A 138 12.89 4.59 2.90
N PRO A 139 14.14 5.08 2.81
CA PRO A 139 14.97 5.36 3.98
C PRO A 139 14.37 6.44 4.90
N LYS A 140 13.68 7.45 4.34
CA LYS A 140 13.00 8.50 5.14
C LYS A 140 11.82 7.93 5.91
N ILE A 141 11.03 7.07 5.26
CA ILE A 141 9.90 6.37 5.88
C ILE A 141 10.41 5.54 7.06
N GLN A 142 11.44 4.74 6.83
CA GLN A 142 12.05 3.91 7.84
C GLN A 142 12.57 4.71 9.04
N LYS A 143 13.32 5.79 8.78
CA LYS A 143 13.81 6.69 9.84
C LYS A 143 12.66 7.28 10.67
N SER A 144 11.56 7.66 10.02
CA SER A 144 10.37 8.17 10.72
C SER A 144 9.74 7.12 11.62
N VAL A 145 9.63 5.88 11.13
CA VAL A 145 9.10 4.76 11.91
C VAL A 145 10.00 4.45 13.11
N THR A 146 11.31 4.38 12.93
CA THR A 146 12.27 4.17 14.02
C THR A 146 12.12 5.25 15.08
N ARG A 147 12.04 6.52 14.67
CA ARG A 147 11.82 7.63 15.62
C ARG A 147 10.50 7.52 16.39
N MET A 148 9.43 7.06 15.75
CA MET A 148 8.14 6.84 16.43
C MET A 148 8.26 5.74 17.48
N MET A 149 9.07 4.71 17.27
CA MET A 149 9.28 3.63 18.23
C MET A 149 10.14 4.06 19.45
N GLU A 150 11.00 5.04 19.28
CA GLU A 150 11.81 5.61 20.36
C GLU A 150 11.01 6.51 21.31
N VAL A 151 9.78 6.90 20.92
CA VAL A 151 8.92 7.75 21.74
C VAL A 151 8.37 6.96 22.92
N THR A 152 8.80 7.32 24.11
CA THR A 152 8.23 6.82 25.36
C THR A 152 7.09 7.74 25.82
N MET A 153 5.98 7.18 26.22
CA MET A 153 4.84 7.91 26.76
C MET A 153 4.51 7.41 28.17
N ASP A 154 4.32 8.34 29.08
CA ASP A 154 3.69 8.08 30.37
C ASP A 154 2.19 7.78 30.21
N THR A 155 1.52 7.41 31.29
CA THR A 155 0.09 7.03 31.24
C THR A 155 -0.81 8.18 30.76
N GLU A 156 -0.54 9.40 31.20
CA GLU A 156 -1.35 10.57 30.83
C GLU A 156 -1.25 10.85 29.31
N ARG A 157 -0.05 10.85 28.76
CA ARG A 157 0.19 11.01 27.32
C ARG A 157 -0.42 9.88 26.49
N LYS A 158 -0.40 8.63 27.02
CA LYS A 158 -1.07 7.51 26.35
C LYS A 158 -2.57 7.71 26.27
N ILE A 159 -3.21 8.15 27.36
CA ILE A 159 -4.65 8.45 27.41
C ILE A 159 -5.00 9.56 26.40
N ASP A 160 -4.25 10.68 26.43
CA ASP A 160 -4.46 11.80 25.49
C ASP A 160 -4.30 11.37 24.04
N PHE A 161 -3.25 10.59 23.74
CA PHE A 161 -3.03 10.04 22.40
C PHE A 161 -4.18 9.14 21.94
N VAL A 162 -4.62 8.21 22.79
CA VAL A 162 -5.73 7.30 22.48
C VAL A 162 -7.03 8.09 22.26
N SER A 163 -7.33 9.05 23.12
CA SER A 163 -8.53 9.90 23.01
C SER A 163 -8.54 10.67 21.67
N LYS A 164 -7.41 11.24 21.28
CA LYS A 164 -7.27 11.92 19.98
C LYS A 164 -7.40 10.96 18.80
N ALA A 165 -6.78 9.79 18.88
CA ALA A 165 -6.85 8.78 17.83
C ALA A 165 -8.28 8.26 17.65
N VAL A 166 -9.01 8.03 18.74
CA VAL A 166 -10.42 7.64 18.74
C VAL A 166 -11.28 8.74 18.12
N GLY A 167 -11.08 10.01 18.49
CA GLY A 167 -11.80 11.15 17.92
C GLY A 167 -11.60 11.32 16.40
N ILE A 168 -10.44 10.91 15.86
CA ILE A 168 -10.19 10.88 14.40
C ILE A 168 -10.97 9.73 13.73
N ARG A 169 -11.07 8.58 14.38
CA ARG A 169 -11.67 7.37 13.82
C ARG A 169 -13.20 7.39 13.93
N TRP A 170 -13.74 7.82 15.05
CA TRP A 170 -15.15 7.84 15.36
C TRP A 170 -15.60 9.27 15.68
N LYS A 171 -16.46 9.82 14.86
CA LYS A 171 -16.95 11.19 15.02
C LYS A 171 -17.91 11.40 16.21
N ASN A 172 -18.46 10.33 16.78
CA ASN A 172 -19.36 10.36 17.94
C ASN A 172 -18.64 9.73 19.15
N THR A 173 -18.36 10.55 20.13
CA THR A 173 -17.69 10.16 21.38
C THR A 173 -18.59 9.38 22.36
N GLU A 174 -19.86 9.18 22.06
CA GLU A 174 -20.78 8.43 22.92
C GLU A 174 -20.48 6.91 22.98
N ASP A 175 -19.79 6.37 21.98
CA ASP A 175 -19.43 4.95 21.93
C ASP A 175 -18.18 4.58 22.76
N ILE A 176 -17.49 5.54 23.36
CA ILE A 176 -16.23 5.28 24.09
C ILE A 176 -16.48 4.76 25.50
N SER A 177 -17.66 5.05 26.09
CA SER A 177 -18.01 4.62 27.45
C SER A 177 -18.22 3.13 27.61
N THR A 178 -18.25 2.37 26.51
CA THR A 178 -18.46 0.91 26.52
C THR A 178 -17.15 0.11 26.44
N LEU A 179 -15.98 0.78 26.37
CA LEU A 179 -14.67 0.14 26.21
C LEU A 179 -13.82 0.13 27.51
N THR A 180 -14.41 0.54 28.64
CA THR A 180 -13.81 0.40 29.99
C THR A 180 -14.51 -0.74 30.78
#